data_3ce3ee43cb05e2f0d32b7fea87a95281
#
_entry.id   3ce3ee43cb05e2f0d32b7fea87a95281
#
_cell.length_a   1.000
_cell.length_b   1.000
_cell.length_c   1.000
_cell.angle_alpha   90.00
_cell.angle_beta   90.00
_cell.angle_gamma   90.00
#
_symmetry.space_group_name_H-M   'P 1'
#
loop_
_entity.id
_entity.type
_entity.pdbx_description
1 polymer ?
#
loop_
_entity_poly.entity_id
_entity_poly.type
_entity_poly.pdbx_seq_one_letter_code
_entity_poly.pdbx_strand_id
1 'polypeptide(L)'
;MSDLPTRTPPLAALRAFEAVARLGSLSRAAAELHVTKSAVSHQLRALEADLGVPLLRRGGTVRRAETTPAGSELLASVQQALTLLDSACRHVRASARGRSRYTLNVSANPSLAALWLAPRIGRFIELHPDIGVQVYLHASQDPAWKSQDIDLAFLHVRTGGPHEAEPGDIALMTETVVPVCSPTLIPAAHRNDPRVFLQHRWLEEKHIDSPETDWRTWRPRLGLDDADWQEPMVLSGLSTVVAAAAAGVGIALGRAPLIDEDLASGRLVPLMPHLRMPGSWGYVMRVHANRPMDASLPALVEFLAEEGRGFRAP
;
A
#
# COMPACT_ATOMS: atom_id res chain seq x y z
N MET A 1 25.60 -8.55 -39.29
CA MET A 1 24.72 -8.61 -38.12
C MET A 1 25.57 -9.18 -36.99
N SER A 2 26.10 -8.34 -36.12
CA SER A 2 26.88 -8.77 -34.95
C SER A 2 25.94 -9.36 -33.92
N ASP A 3 26.15 -10.64 -33.58
CA ASP A 3 25.54 -11.27 -32.42
C ASP A 3 25.92 -10.46 -31.16
N LEU A 4 24.99 -9.70 -30.64
CA LEU A 4 25.12 -9.10 -29.30
C LEU A 4 25.15 -10.24 -28.29
N PRO A 5 26.15 -10.31 -27.41
CA PRO A 5 26.20 -11.36 -26.41
C PRO A 5 25.00 -11.26 -25.46
N THR A 6 24.17 -12.31 -25.44
CA THR A 6 22.99 -12.49 -24.54
C THR A 6 23.39 -12.71 -23.09
N ARG A 7 24.50 -12.11 -22.63
CA ARG A 7 25.04 -12.33 -21.30
C ARG A 7 24.70 -11.14 -20.40
N THR A 8 24.00 -11.41 -19.30
CA THR A 8 23.75 -10.40 -18.25
C THR A 8 25.08 -9.81 -17.76
N PRO A 9 25.21 -8.47 -17.68
CA PRO A 9 26.40 -7.83 -17.15
C PRO A 9 26.74 -8.29 -15.72
N PRO A 10 28.01 -8.19 -15.29
CA PRO A 10 28.41 -8.57 -13.93
C PRO A 10 27.63 -7.80 -12.85
N LEU A 11 27.16 -8.51 -11.82
CA LEU A 11 26.37 -7.93 -10.72
C LEU A 11 27.08 -6.75 -10.06
N ALA A 12 28.42 -6.80 -9.93
CA ALA A 12 29.21 -5.70 -9.38
C ALA A 12 29.12 -4.42 -10.20
N ALA A 13 29.04 -4.53 -11.54
CA ALA A 13 28.87 -3.38 -12.43
C ALA A 13 27.45 -2.78 -12.33
N LEU A 14 26.41 -3.63 -12.21
CA LEU A 14 25.04 -3.20 -11.98
C LEU A 14 24.87 -2.52 -10.62
N ARG A 15 25.48 -3.04 -9.55
CA ARG A 15 25.52 -2.39 -8.22
C ARG A 15 26.24 -1.05 -8.26
N ALA A 16 27.36 -0.96 -8.95
CA ALA A 16 28.10 0.30 -9.11
C ALA A 16 27.24 1.36 -9.83
N PHE A 17 26.56 0.98 -10.88
CA PHE A 17 25.65 1.85 -11.61
C PHE A 17 24.49 2.34 -10.73
N GLU A 18 23.79 1.43 -10.04
CA GLU A 18 22.68 1.78 -9.12
C GLU A 18 23.14 2.77 -8.07
N ALA A 19 24.23 2.47 -7.36
CA ALA A 19 24.74 3.33 -6.28
C ALA A 19 25.12 4.74 -6.78
N VAL A 20 25.74 4.85 -7.98
CA VAL A 20 26.09 6.15 -8.57
C VAL A 20 24.84 6.91 -9.00
N ALA A 21 23.87 6.26 -9.61
CA ALA A 21 22.61 6.86 -10.05
C ALA A 21 21.83 7.41 -8.84
N ARG A 22 21.67 6.63 -7.78
CA ARG A 22 20.94 7.01 -6.56
C ARG A 22 21.64 8.10 -5.76
N LEU A 23 22.95 7.95 -5.52
CA LEU A 23 23.73 8.88 -4.71
C LEU A 23 24.19 10.13 -5.49
N GLY A 24 24.19 10.08 -6.81
CA GLY A 24 24.65 11.15 -7.68
C GLY A 24 26.17 11.41 -7.61
N SER A 25 26.97 10.47 -7.05
CA SER A 25 28.39 10.70 -6.79
C SER A 25 29.18 9.40 -6.80
N LEU A 26 30.22 9.32 -7.62
CA LEU A 26 31.17 8.21 -7.66
C LEU A 26 31.88 8.00 -6.30
N SER A 27 32.20 9.06 -5.58
CA SER A 27 32.88 8.96 -4.28
C SER A 27 31.98 8.42 -3.19
N ARG A 28 30.69 8.84 -3.18
CA ARG A 28 29.71 8.32 -2.22
C ARG A 28 29.34 6.87 -2.52
N ALA A 29 29.20 6.51 -3.79
CA ALA A 29 28.97 5.13 -4.22
C ALA A 29 30.15 4.22 -3.86
N ALA A 30 31.39 4.68 -4.04
CA ALA A 30 32.60 3.95 -3.66
C ALA A 30 32.66 3.70 -2.15
N ALA A 31 32.32 4.69 -1.34
CA ALA A 31 32.26 4.57 0.13
C ALA A 31 31.20 3.56 0.56
N GLU A 32 29.99 3.61 -0.04
CA GLU A 32 28.88 2.69 0.28
C GLU A 32 29.20 1.23 -0.12
N LEU A 33 29.85 1.06 -1.29
CA LEU A 33 30.20 -0.26 -1.81
C LEU A 33 31.54 -0.81 -1.23
N HIS A 34 32.21 -0.06 -0.34
CA HIS A 34 33.50 -0.39 0.24
C HIS A 34 34.59 -0.71 -0.80
N VAL A 35 34.62 0.06 -1.89
CA VAL A 35 35.61 -0.06 -2.97
C VAL A 35 36.23 1.31 -3.30
N THR A 36 37.24 1.32 -4.15
CA THR A 36 37.85 2.58 -4.60
C THR A 36 37.00 3.30 -5.66
N LYS A 37 37.10 4.62 -5.73
CA LYS A 37 36.43 5.43 -6.77
C LYS A 37 36.84 5.01 -8.17
N SER A 38 38.09 4.59 -8.37
CA SER A 38 38.58 4.07 -9.65
C SER A 38 37.90 2.75 -10.03
N ALA A 39 37.66 1.83 -9.06
CA ALA A 39 36.93 0.58 -9.29
C ALA A 39 35.50 0.84 -9.75
N VAL A 40 34.76 1.73 -9.05
CA VAL A 40 33.40 2.12 -9.44
C VAL A 40 33.39 2.72 -10.85
N SER A 41 34.34 3.62 -11.15
CA SER A 41 34.44 4.24 -12.49
C SER A 41 34.79 3.21 -13.57
N HIS A 42 35.60 2.20 -13.27
CA HIS A 42 35.95 1.12 -14.19
C HIS A 42 34.73 0.22 -14.46
N GLN A 43 34.05 -0.23 -13.42
CA GLN A 43 32.83 -1.05 -13.54
C GLN A 43 31.73 -0.35 -14.35
N LEU A 44 31.54 0.94 -14.12
CA LEU A 44 30.55 1.73 -14.86
C LEU A 44 30.90 1.85 -16.36
N ARG A 45 32.19 2.12 -16.67
CA ARG A 45 32.63 2.17 -18.06
C ARG A 45 32.52 0.82 -18.78
N ALA A 46 32.84 -0.26 -18.08
CA ALA A 46 32.68 -1.60 -18.60
C ALA A 46 31.22 -1.94 -18.90
N LEU A 47 30.30 -1.54 -18.02
CA LEU A 47 28.85 -1.70 -18.21
C LEU A 47 28.34 -0.90 -19.42
N GLU A 48 28.72 0.38 -19.54
CA GLU A 48 28.34 1.24 -20.66
C GLU A 48 28.93 0.72 -22.00
N ALA A 49 30.13 0.16 -21.97
CA ALA A 49 30.78 -0.46 -23.15
C ALA A 49 30.07 -1.77 -23.54
N ASP A 50 29.69 -2.60 -22.60
CA ASP A 50 28.96 -3.86 -22.83
C ASP A 50 27.58 -3.61 -23.46
N LEU A 51 26.88 -2.58 -22.94
CA LEU A 51 25.55 -2.20 -23.44
C LEU A 51 25.56 -1.29 -24.68
N GLY A 52 26.72 -0.75 -25.03
CA GLY A 52 26.92 0.13 -26.21
C GLY A 52 26.28 1.53 -26.05
N VAL A 53 25.81 1.90 -24.87
CA VAL A 53 25.14 3.18 -24.60
C VAL A 53 25.58 3.80 -23.27
N PRO A 54 25.69 5.13 -23.18
CA PRO A 54 25.95 5.80 -21.92
C PRO A 54 24.72 5.73 -21.01
N LEU A 55 24.93 5.37 -19.74
CA LEU A 55 23.87 5.29 -18.74
C LEU A 55 23.81 6.53 -17.83
N LEU A 56 24.96 7.20 -17.67
CA LEU A 56 25.07 8.43 -16.88
C LEU A 56 25.62 9.57 -17.70
N ARG A 57 25.06 10.76 -17.51
CA ARG A 57 25.61 12.02 -18.05
C ARG A 57 26.85 12.42 -17.25
N ARG A 58 27.96 12.62 -17.94
CA ARG A 58 29.23 13.05 -17.36
C ARG A 58 29.62 14.39 -18.01
N GLY A 59 29.89 15.38 -17.20
CA GLY A 59 30.47 16.66 -17.65
C GLY A 59 29.47 17.82 -17.77
N GLY A 60 29.97 19.02 -17.69
CA GLY A 60 29.24 20.29 -17.64
C GLY A 60 29.07 20.85 -16.23
N THR A 61 28.26 21.86 -16.08
CA THR A 61 27.91 22.54 -14.83
C THR A 61 27.16 21.67 -13.80
N VAL A 62 26.91 20.38 -14.10
CA VAL A 62 26.13 19.46 -13.24
C VAL A 62 27.03 18.89 -12.16
N ARG A 63 26.80 19.33 -10.91
CA ARG A 63 27.54 18.83 -9.71
C ARG A 63 27.15 17.39 -9.33
N ARG A 64 26.16 16.79 -9.97
CA ARG A 64 25.62 15.46 -9.62
C ARG A 64 25.54 14.60 -10.89
N ALA A 65 25.87 13.29 -10.77
CA ALA A 65 25.66 12.35 -11.87
C ALA A 65 24.13 12.15 -12.07
N GLU A 66 23.67 12.33 -13.31
CA GLU A 66 22.29 12.14 -13.73
C GLU A 66 22.18 10.98 -14.69
N THR A 67 21.06 10.27 -14.67
CA THR A 67 20.79 9.19 -15.60
C THR A 67 20.47 9.72 -17.02
N THR A 68 20.87 8.98 -18.03
CA THR A 68 20.32 9.12 -19.39
C THR A 68 18.94 8.47 -19.47
N PRO A 69 18.14 8.64 -20.54
CA PRO A 69 16.90 7.87 -20.72
C PRO A 69 17.13 6.36 -20.64
N ALA A 70 18.15 5.82 -21.30
CA ALA A 70 18.53 4.40 -21.22
C ALA A 70 18.97 4.02 -19.79
N GLY A 71 19.70 4.91 -19.10
CA GLY A 71 20.05 4.72 -17.70
C GLY A 71 18.85 4.67 -16.77
N SER A 72 17.84 5.50 -16.99
CA SER A 72 16.62 5.49 -16.16
C SER A 72 15.81 4.21 -16.35
N GLU A 73 15.68 3.72 -17.57
CA GLU A 73 15.02 2.46 -17.89
C GLU A 73 15.73 1.27 -17.23
N LEU A 74 17.06 1.18 -17.40
CA LEU A 74 17.86 0.13 -16.80
C LEU A 74 17.84 0.21 -15.26
N LEU A 75 17.86 1.42 -14.67
CA LEU A 75 17.90 1.61 -13.23
C LEU A 75 16.71 0.96 -12.52
N ALA A 76 15.50 1.12 -13.04
CA ALA A 76 14.31 0.50 -12.49
C ALA A 76 14.45 -1.03 -12.41
N SER A 77 14.87 -1.65 -13.51
CA SER A 77 15.08 -3.12 -13.58
C SER A 77 16.23 -3.60 -12.67
N VAL A 78 17.31 -2.84 -12.59
CA VAL A 78 18.44 -3.16 -11.72
C VAL A 78 18.06 -3.08 -10.25
N GLN A 79 17.33 -2.06 -9.84
CA GLN A 79 16.86 -1.92 -8.44
C GLN A 79 15.97 -3.09 -8.04
N GLN A 80 15.08 -3.52 -8.92
CA GLN A 80 14.21 -4.69 -8.69
C GLN A 80 15.04 -5.96 -8.52
N ALA A 81 15.97 -6.22 -9.44
CA ALA A 81 16.83 -7.41 -9.40
C ALA A 81 17.70 -7.45 -8.14
N LEU A 82 18.29 -6.31 -7.73
CA LEU A 82 19.10 -6.22 -6.52
C LEU A 82 18.26 -6.47 -5.25
N THR A 83 17.06 -5.92 -5.19
CA THR A 83 16.11 -6.16 -4.09
C THR A 83 15.77 -7.64 -3.96
N LEU A 84 15.46 -8.31 -5.07
CA LEU A 84 15.15 -9.73 -5.10
C LEU A 84 16.34 -10.59 -4.61
N LEU A 85 17.55 -10.30 -5.09
CA LEU A 85 18.77 -11.02 -4.68
C LEU A 85 19.09 -10.81 -3.20
N ASP A 86 18.96 -9.59 -2.69
CA ASP A 86 19.21 -9.29 -1.28
C ASP A 86 18.19 -9.97 -0.37
N SER A 87 16.93 -10.08 -0.81
CA SER A 87 15.89 -10.84 -0.10
C SER A 87 16.22 -12.33 -0.05
N ALA A 88 16.52 -12.94 -1.19
CA ALA A 88 16.92 -14.35 -1.27
C ALA A 88 18.13 -14.65 -0.35
N CYS A 89 19.12 -13.77 -0.35
CA CYS A 89 20.29 -13.91 0.54
C CYS A 89 19.92 -13.78 2.02
N ARG A 90 18.99 -12.90 2.38
CA ARG A 90 18.48 -12.78 3.76
C ARG A 90 17.77 -14.05 4.19
N HIS A 91 16.91 -14.62 3.37
CA HIS A 91 16.24 -15.90 3.63
C HIS A 91 17.21 -17.04 3.90
N VAL A 92 18.20 -17.23 3.02
CA VAL A 92 19.24 -18.27 3.20
C VAL A 92 20.00 -18.07 4.49
N ARG A 93 20.39 -16.82 4.83
CA ARG A 93 21.11 -16.54 6.06
C ARG A 93 20.25 -16.74 7.32
N ALA A 94 18.96 -16.46 7.27
CA ALA A 94 18.01 -16.69 8.36
C ALA A 94 17.84 -18.18 8.62
N SER A 95 17.67 -18.98 7.56
CA SER A 95 17.57 -20.43 7.62
C SER A 95 18.83 -21.08 8.21
N ALA A 96 20.00 -20.61 7.80
CA ALA A 96 21.31 -21.13 8.29
C ALA A 96 21.57 -20.86 9.79
N ARG A 97 20.89 -19.87 10.39
CA ARG A 97 21.04 -19.50 11.81
C ARG A 97 20.05 -20.20 12.74
N GLY A 98 19.29 -21.18 12.25
CA GLY A 98 18.25 -21.86 13.03
C GLY A 98 17.13 -20.94 13.54
N ARG A 99 17.08 -19.70 13.09
CA ARG A 99 16.01 -18.72 13.34
C ARG A 99 15.11 -18.67 12.12
N SER A 100 14.63 -19.83 11.68
CA SER A 100 13.66 -19.90 10.58
C SER A 100 12.28 -19.49 11.07
N ARG A 101 12.10 -18.20 11.37
CA ARG A 101 10.78 -17.60 11.19
C ARG A 101 10.69 -17.29 9.71
N TYR A 102 9.88 -18.04 9.02
CA TYR A 102 9.49 -17.68 7.66
C TYR A 102 8.79 -16.32 7.74
N THR A 103 9.26 -15.32 7.02
CA THR A 103 8.67 -13.98 7.06
C THR A 103 7.89 -13.75 5.76
N LEU A 104 6.58 -13.65 5.88
CA LEU A 104 5.68 -13.28 4.80
C LEU A 104 5.68 -11.76 4.63
N ASN A 105 5.94 -11.32 3.42
CA ASN A 105 5.90 -9.91 3.04
C ASN A 105 4.53 -9.59 2.45
N VAL A 106 3.78 -8.76 3.14
CA VAL A 106 2.41 -8.38 2.78
C VAL A 106 2.38 -6.92 2.38
N SER A 107 1.65 -6.59 1.32
CA SER A 107 1.50 -5.21 0.83
C SER A 107 0.04 -4.76 0.95
N ALA A 108 -0.19 -3.58 1.56
CA ALA A 108 -1.52 -3.01 1.75
C ALA A 108 -1.50 -1.48 1.68
N ASN A 109 -2.65 -0.86 1.37
CA ASN A 109 -2.77 0.57 1.53
C ASN A 109 -2.82 0.96 3.03
N PRO A 110 -2.44 2.21 3.39
CA PRO A 110 -2.34 2.63 4.78
C PRO A 110 -3.62 2.44 5.59
N SER A 111 -4.78 2.69 5.01
CA SER A 111 -6.07 2.59 5.72
C SER A 111 -6.45 1.14 6.02
N LEU A 112 -6.33 0.24 5.03
CA LEU A 112 -6.54 -1.20 5.25
C LEU A 112 -5.53 -1.74 6.27
N ALA A 113 -4.26 -1.36 6.13
CA ALA A 113 -3.21 -1.82 7.04
C ALA A 113 -3.49 -1.44 8.50
N ALA A 114 -3.88 -0.18 8.74
CA ALA A 114 -4.10 0.33 10.08
C ALA A 114 -5.43 -0.14 10.71
N LEU A 115 -6.52 -0.10 9.93
CA LEU A 115 -7.87 -0.28 10.47
C LEU A 115 -8.32 -1.74 10.48
N TRP A 116 -7.83 -2.56 9.55
CA TRP A 116 -8.32 -3.94 9.41
C TRP A 116 -7.22 -5.00 9.56
N LEU A 117 -6.08 -4.80 8.89
CA LEU A 117 -5.07 -5.85 8.79
C LEU A 117 -4.23 -6.00 10.06
N ALA A 118 -3.77 -4.92 10.67
CA ALA A 118 -2.85 -4.97 11.81
C ALA A 118 -3.38 -5.77 13.01
N PRO A 119 -4.64 -5.60 13.47
CA PRO A 119 -5.18 -6.41 14.56
C PRO A 119 -5.24 -7.90 14.20
N ARG A 120 -5.54 -8.23 12.93
CA ARG A 120 -5.65 -9.60 12.42
C ARG A 120 -4.29 -10.28 12.28
N ILE A 121 -3.29 -9.55 11.82
CA ILE A 121 -1.90 -10.04 11.82
C ILE A 121 -1.43 -10.34 13.24
N GLY A 122 -1.80 -9.53 14.23
CA GLY A 122 -1.52 -9.80 15.64
C GLY A 122 -2.04 -11.17 16.06
N ARG A 123 -3.32 -11.44 15.83
CA ARG A 123 -3.95 -12.75 16.14
C ARG A 123 -3.34 -13.91 15.34
N PHE A 124 -3.03 -13.69 14.07
CA PHE A 124 -2.38 -14.71 13.24
C PHE A 124 -1.00 -15.11 13.80
N ILE A 125 -0.19 -14.16 14.22
CA ILE A 125 1.14 -14.43 14.80
C ILE A 125 1.04 -15.16 16.14
N GLU A 126 0.00 -14.90 16.93
CA GLU A 126 -0.28 -15.66 18.16
C GLU A 126 -0.61 -17.14 17.88
N LEU A 127 -1.37 -17.41 16.80
CA LEU A 127 -1.71 -18.77 16.36
C LEU A 127 -0.54 -19.47 15.66
N HIS A 128 0.34 -18.72 15.02
CA HIS A 128 1.46 -19.21 14.21
C HIS A 128 2.77 -18.54 14.61
N PRO A 129 3.32 -18.84 15.80
CA PRO A 129 4.49 -18.12 16.37
C PRO A 129 5.78 -18.28 15.54
N ASP A 130 5.85 -19.30 14.68
CA ASP A 130 6.98 -19.54 13.80
C ASP A 130 6.92 -18.75 12.48
N ILE A 131 5.80 -18.08 12.19
CA ILE A 131 5.60 -17.26 11.01
C ILE A 131 5.76 -15.79 11.38
N GLY A 132 6.69 -15.10 10.73
CA GLY A 132 6.80 -13.64 10.76
C GLY A 132 5.93 -13.02 9.66
N VAL A 133 5.38 -11.84 9.90
CA VAL A 133 4.70 -11.06 8.88
C VAL A 133 5.27 -9.65 8.87
N GLN A 134 5.63 -9.17 7.69
CA GLN A 134 6.08 -7.80 7.48
C GLN A 134 5.11 -7.10 6.54
N VAL A 135 4.57 -5.96 6.97
CA VAL A 135 3.59 -5.19 6.18
C VAL A 135 4.28 -4.01 5.52
N TYR A 136 4.18 -3.94 4.20
CA TYR A 136 4.65 -2.83 3.39
C TYR A 136 3.46 -1.97 2.96
N LEU A 137 3.61 -0.66 3.11
CA LEU A 137 2.57 0.28 2.70
C LEU A 137 2.79 0.74 1.26
N HIS A 138 1.74 0.70 0.46
CA HIS A 138 1.72 1.30 -0.88
C HIS A 138 0.62 2.36 -0.97
N ALA A 139 0.94 3.49 -1.58
CA ALA A 139 0.08 4.68 -1.56
C ALA A 139 -1.02 4.67 -2.64
N SER A 140 -1.03 3.73 -3.56
CA SER A 140 -1.96 3.74 -4.69
C SER A 140 -2.28 2.35 -5.19
N GLN A 141 -3.20 2.30 -6.15
CA GLN A 141 -3.61 1.12 -6.91
C GLN A 141 -2.51 0.63 -7.89
N ASP A 142 -1.34 1.29 -7.86
CA ASP A 142 -0.22 0.93 -8.73
C ASP A 142 0.39 -0.40 -8.30
N PRO A 143 0.56 -1.34 -9.24
CA PRO A 143 1.14 -2.64 -9.00
C PRO A 143 2.67 -2.63 -8.74
N ALA A 144 3.23 -1.58 -8.14
CA ALA A 144 4.62 -1.56 -7.70
C ALA A 144 4.98 -2.77 -6.81
N TRP A 145 4.00 -3.43 -6.19
CA TRP A 145 4.17 -4.68 -5.47
C TRP A 145 4.73 -5.81 -6.36
N LYS A 146 4.49 -5.80 -7.68
CA LYS A 146 5.04 -6.78 -8.63
C LYS A 146 6.56 -6.75 -8.71
N SER A 147 7.16 -5.61 -8.37
CA SER A 147 8.60 -5.38 -8.41
C SER A 147 9.27 -5.50 -7.04
N GLN A 148 8.50 -5.66 -5.98
CA GLN A 148 8.97 -5.82 -4.61
C GLN A 148 8.89 -7.30 -4.20
N ASP A 149 9.57 -7.63 -3.12
CA ASP A 149 9.58 -8.98 -2.53
C ASP A 149 8.28 -9.21 -1.72
N ILE A 150 7.12 -9.11 -2.38
CA ILE A 150 5.79 -9.23 -1.77
C ILE A 150 5.24 -10.63 -2.07
N ASP A 151 4.77 -11.33 -1.04
CA ASP A 151 4.13 -12.64 -1.13
C ASP A 151 2.62 -12.52 -1.33
N LEU A 152 1.99 -11.53 -0.67
CA LEU A 152 0.56 -11.27 -0.68
C LEU A 152 0.28 -9.78 -0.78
N ALA A 153 -0.48 -9.36 -1.78
CA ALA A 153 -0.91 -7.97 -1.93
C ALA A 153 -2.42 -7.83 -1.67
N PHE A 154 -2.79 -6.82 -0.89
CA PHE A 154 -4.16 -6.37 -0.74
C PHE A 154 -4.41 -5.23 -1.71
N LEU A 155 -5.30 -5.45 -2.66
CA LEU A 155 -5.63 -4.49 -3.69
C LEU A 155 -7.04 -3.96 -3.48
N HIS A 156 -7.20 -2.65 -3.63
CA HIS A 156 -8.50 -1.99 -3.64
C HIS A 156 -9.01 -2.01 -5.08
N VAL A 157 -10.10 -2.71 -5.33
CA VAL A 157 -10.63 -2.97 -6.67
C VAL A 157 -12.05 -2.43 -6.80
N ARG A 158 -12.45 -2.13 -8.04
CA ARG A 158 -13.77 -1.63 -8.38
C ARG A 158 -14.43 -2.53 -9.41
N THR A 159 -15.71 -2.76 -9.29
CA THR A 159 -16.49 -3.47 -10.32
C THR A 159 -16.67 -2.58 -11.56
N GLY A 160 -16.18 -3.03 -12.68
CA GLY A 160 -16.27 -2.33 -13.98
C GLY A 160 -15.28 -1.17 -14.10
N GLY A 161 -14.14 -1.40 -14.76
CA GLY A 161 -13.19 -0.34 -15.06
C GLY A 161 -11.72 -0.76 -14.95
N PRO A 162 -10.78 0.19 -14.97
CA PRO A 162 -9.33 -0.10 -15.01
C PRO A 162 -8.77 -0.75 -13.75
N HIS A 163 -9.56 -0.85 -12.67
CA HIS A 163 -9.15 -1.39 -11.37
C HIS A 163 -9.98 -2.62 -10.97
N GLU A 164 -10.40 -3.42 -11.95
CA GLU A 164 -11.10 -4.67 -11.68
C GLU A 164 -10.18 -5.74 -11.08
N ALA A 165 -10.81 -6.69 -10.38
CA ALA A 165 -10.13 -7.90 -9.93
C ALA A 165 -9.63 -8.72 -11.13
N GLU A 166 -8.43 -9.28 -11.01
CA GLU A 166 -7.86 -10.16 -12.03
C GLU A 166 -8.25 -11.63 -11.75
N PRO A 167 -8.22 -12.50 -12.79
CA PRO A 167 -8.38 -13.94 -12.58
C PRO A 167 -7.35 -14.47 -11.57
N GLY A 168 -7.81 -15.16 -10.53
CA GLY A 168 -6.97 -15.68 -9.44
C GLY A 168 -6.94 -14.79 -8.19
N ASP A 169 -7.53 -13.60 -8.23
CA ASP A 169 -7.72 -12.80 -7.02
C ASP A 169 -8.72 -13.45 -6.09
N ILE A 170 -8.43 -13.39 -4.80
CA ILE A 170 -9.29 -13.90 -3.73
C ILE A 170 -10.10 -12.72 -3.18
N ALA A 171 -11.42 -12.75 -3.36
CA ALA A 171 -12.30 -11.72 -2.81
C ALA A 171 -12.21 -11.71 -1.29
N LEU A 172 -11.97 -10.54 -0.71
CA LEU A 172 -11.84 -10.35 0.73
C LEU A 172 -13.07 -9.69 1.33
N MET A 173 -13.43 -8.49 0.87
CA MET A 173 -14.56 -7.73 1.40
C MET A 173 -15.06 -6.70 0.39
N THR A 174 -16.35 -6.34 0.52
CA THR A 174 -16.96 -5.18 -0.13
C THR A 174 -17.21 -4.08 0.89
N GLU A 175 -17.23 -2.83 0.45
CA GLU A 175 -17.44 -1.70 1.34
C GLU A 175 -18.92 -1.31 1.44
N THR A 176 -19.28 -0.76 2.60
CA THR A 176 -20.55 -0.06 2.84
C THR A 176 -20.25 1.22 3.56
N VAL A 177 -20.76 2.34 3.07
CA VAL A 177 -20.52 3.66 3.64
C VAL A 177 -21.66 4.05 4.59
N VAL A 178 -21.29 4.61 5.73
CA VAL A 178 -22.22 5.09 6.76
C VAL A 178 -21.66 6.33 7.46
N PRO A 179 -22.48 7.35 7.76
CA PRO A 179 -22.05 8.48 8.57
C PRO A 179 -21.76 8.05 10.00
N VAL A 180 -20.60 8.47 10.52
CA VAL A 180 -20.14 8.11 11.88
C VAL A 180 -19.52 9.30 12.59
N CYS A 181 -19.54 9.27 13.92
CA CYS A 181 -18.84 10.24 14.76
C CYS A 181 -18.42 9.62 16.09
N SER A 182 -17.68 10.39 16.90
CA SER A 182 -17.45 10.06 18.31
C SER A 182 -18.77 10.07 19.10
N PRO A 183 -19.00 9.13 20.02
CA PRO A 183 -20.17 9.14 20.89
C PRO A 183 -20.27 10.37 21.78
N THR A 184 -19.14 11.05 22.03
CA THR A 184 -19.09 12.28 22.82
C THR A 184 -19.51 13.52 22.03
N LEU A 185 -19.47 13.46 20.69
CA LEU A 185 -19.83 14.57 19.83
C LEU A 185 -21.35 14.73 19.72
N ILE A 186 -22.09 13.61 19.57
CA ILE A 186 -23.55 13.60 19.39
C ILE A 186 -24.17 12.61 20.36
N PRO A 187 -24.99 13.08 21.32
CA PRO A 187 -25.72 12.24 22.26
C PRO A 187 -26.62 11.22 21.53
N ALA A 188 -26.83 10.07 22.14
CA ALA A 188 -27.60 8.97 21.55
C ALA A 188 -29.02 9.37 21.08
N ALA A 189 -29.68 10.26 21.85
CA ALA A 189 -31.02 10.74 21.51
C ALA A 189 -31.12 11.54 20.20
N HIS A 190 -29.99 12.07 19.71
CA HIS A 190 -29.95 12.93 18.50
C HIS A 190 -29.31 12.27 17.30
N ARG A 191 -28.84 11.02 17.40
CA ARG A 191 -28.13 10.33 16.30
C ARG A 191 -29.00 10.04 15.06
N ASN A 192 -30.31 10.10 15.21
CA ASN A 192 -31.28 9.94 14.12
C ASN A 192 -31.88 11.28 13.63
N ASP A 193 -31.41 12.42 14.16
CA ASP A 193 -31.86 13.75 13.73
C ASP A 193 -30.91 14.28 12.63
N PRO A 194 -31.36 14.49 11.38
CA PRO A 194 -30.50 15.01 10.33
C PRO A 194 -29.95 16.42 10.61
N ARG A 195 -30.60 17.19 11.49
CA ARG A 195 -30.12 18.54 11.86
C ARG A 195 -28.76 18.55 12.54
N VAL A 196 -28.31 17.41 13.11
CA VAL A 196 -26.95 17.30 13.68
C VAL A 196 -25.86 17.55 12.64
N PHE A 197 -26.13 17.23 11.37
CA PHE A 197 -25.17 17.47 10.28
C PHE A 197 -24.93 18.96 10.03
N LEU A 198 -25.89 19.83 10.34
CA LEU A 198 -25.75 21.28 10.22
C LEU A 198 -24.94 21.93 11.34
N GLN A 199 -24.83 21.24 12.46
CA GLN A 199 -24.22 21.76 13.68
C GLN A 199 -22.75 21.31 13.84
N HIS A 200 -22.31 20.33 13.06
CA HIS A 200 -21.00 19.73 13.19
C HIS A 200 -20.24 19.74 11.88
N ARG A 201 -18.91 19.80 11.96
CA ARG A 201 -18.02 19.77 10.81
C ARG A 201 -18.11 18.43 10.09
N TRP A 202 -18.11 18.48 8.77
CA TRP A 202 -17.97 17.30 7.91
C TRP A 202 -16.51 16.99 7.65
N LEU A 203 -16.14 15.71 7.74
CA LEU A 203 -14.82 15.21 7.43
C LEU A 203 -14.91 14.38 6.15
N GLU A 204 -13.99 14.60 5.23
CA GLU A 204 -14.01 13.95 3.91
C GLU A 204 -12.63 13.38 3.56
N GLU A 205 -12.62 12.17 3.03
CA GLU A 205 -11.51 11.65 2.25
C GLU A 205 -11.86 11.79 0.77
N LYS A 206 -11.03 12.49 -0.01
CA LYS A 206 -11.20 12.49 -1.47
C LYS A 206 -10.77 11.14 -2.02
N HIS A 207 -11.74 10.35 -2.44
CA HIS A 207 -11.51 9.07 -3.12
C HIS A 207 -11.93 9.19 -4.59
N ILE A 208 -11.10 8.63 -5.49
CA ILE A 208 -11.36 8.67 -6.93
C ILE A 208 -12.57 7.77 -7.24
N ASP A 209 -13.49 8.28 -8.07
CA ASP A 209 -14.66 7.53 -8.56
C ASP A 209 -15.50 6.82 -7.46
N SER A 210 -15.66 7.45 -6.31
CA SER A 210 -16.44 6.95 -5.18
C SER A 210 -17.49 7.96 -4.75
N PRO A 211 -18.59 8.11 -5.48
CA PRO A 211 -19.63 9.09 -5.16
C PRO A 211 -20.25 8.86 -3.78
N GLU A 212 -20.24 7.61 -3.29
CA GLU A 212 -20.72 7.24 -1.96
C GLU A 212 -19.86 7.80 -0.81
N THR A 213 -18.65 8.27 -1.09
CA THR A 213 -17.76 8.91 -0.10
C THR A 213 -17.76 10.44 -0.18
N ASP A 214 -18.60 11.03 -1.05
CA ASP A 214 -18.77 12.47 -1.21
C ASP A 214 -20.02 12.96 -0.47
N TRP A 215 -19.90 13.94 0.38
CA TRP A 215 -21.01 14.57 1.10
C TRP A 215 -22.09 15.17 0.18
N ARG A 216 -21.75 15.54 -1.06
CA ARG A 216 -22.72 15.97 -2.06
C ARG A 216 -23.73 14.88 -2.39
N THR A 217 -23.33 13.62 -2.39
CA THR A 217 -24.20 12.46 -2.60
C THR A 217 -25.09 12.17 -1.37
N TRP A 218 -24.59 12.44 -0.17
CA TRP A 218 -25.33 12.20 1.07
C TRP A 218 -26.33 13.28 1.42
N ARG A 219 -26.06 14.53 1.09
CA ARG A 219 -26.90 15.68 1.42
C ARG A 219 -28.39 15.47 1.11
N PRO A 220 -28.81 15.14 -0.12
CA PRO A 220 -30.22 14.94 -0.42
C PRO A 220 -30.84 13.74 0.33
N ARG A 221 -30.04 12.72 0.64
CA ARG A 221 -30.48 11.57 1.44
C ARG A 221 -30.70 11.91 2.91
N LEU A 222 -30.00 12.89 3.40
CA LEU A 222 -30.16 13.46 4.75
C LEU A 222 -31.29 14.48 4.83
N GLY A 223 -31.94 14.81 3.71
CA GLY A 223 -32.99 15.84 3.63
C GLY A 223 -32.46 17.26 3.82
N LEU A 224 -31.19 17.49 3.45
CA LEU A 224 -30.54 18.78 3.55
C LEU A 224 -30.55 19.50 2.21
N ASP A 225 -30.84 20.81 2.21
CA ASP A 225 -30.90 21.65 1.03
C ASP A 225 -29.52 22.14 0.55
N ASP A 226 -29.46 22.77 -0.62
CA ASP A 226 -28.24 23.37 -1.14
C ASP A 226 -27.71 24.53 -0.27
N ALA A 227 -28.61 25.26 0.37
CA ALA A 227 -28.26 26.31 1.33
C ALA A 227 -27.58 25.79 2.60
N ASP A 228 -27.74 24.51 2.91
CA ASP A 228 -27.14 23.84 4.07
C ASP A 228 -25.72 23.34 3.82
N TRP A 229 -25.17 23.59 2.61
CA TRP A 229 -23.81 23.15 2.27
C TRP A 229 -22.76 23.82 3.16
N GLN A 230 -21.89 22.99 3.69
CA GLN A 230 -20.64 23.43 4.31
C GLN A 230 -19.46 22.71 3.65
N GLU A 231 -18.37 23.43 3.47
CA GLU A 231 -17.14 22.84 2.92
C GLU A 231 -16.55 21.82 3.91
N PRO A 232 -16.40 20.55 3.52
CA PRO A 232 -15.84 19.56 4.42
C PRO A 232 -14.34 19.80 4.67
N MET A 233 -13.88 19.40 5.84
CA MET A 233 -12.45 19.30 6.11
C MET A 233 -11.91 18.07 5.40
N VAL A 234 -11.06 18.29 4.40
CA VAL A 234 -10.48 17.22 3.61
C VAL A 234 -9.22 16.69 4.28
N LEU A 235 -9.16 15.39 4.48
CA LEU A 235 -8.03 14.67 5.07
C LEU A 235 -7.55 13.57 4.11
N SER A 236 -6.24 13.28 4.14
CA SER A 236 -5.66 12.22 3.32
C SER A 236 -5.80 10.86 4.00
N GLY A 237 -6.48 9.93 3.34
CA GLY A 237 -6.67 8.55 3.78
C GLY A 237 -7.75 8.35 4.83
N LEU A 238 -8.53 7.27 4.68
CA LEU A 238 -9.64 6.93 5.57
C LEU A 238 -9.19 6.80 7.05
N SER A 239 -8.02 6.23 7.30
CA SER A 239 -7.50 6.08 8.67
C SER A 239 -7.36 7.43 9.40
N THR A 240 -6.96 8.48 8.68
CA THR A 240 -6.87 9.85 9.24
C THR A 240 -8.26 10.44 9.50
N VAL A 241 -9.20 10.21 8.57
CA VAL A 241 -10.60 10.65 8.73
C VAL A 241 -11.25 9.96 9.92
N VAL A 242 -11.07 8.65 10.07
CA VAL A 242 -11.56 7.84 11.20
C VAL A 242 -10.98 8.33 12.52
N ALA A 243 -9.67 8.57 12.57
CA ALA A 243 -9.01 9.09 13.77
C ALA A 243 -9.55 10.47 14.18
N ALA A 244 -9.76 11.37 13.21
CA ALA A 244 -10.35 12.70 13.47
C ALA A 244 -11.80 12.59 13.97
N ALA A 245 -12.61 11.70 13.38
CA ALA A 245 -13.99 11.46 13.81
C ALA A 245 -14.03 10.90 15.24
N ALA A 246 -13.18 9.91 15.55
CA ALA A 246 -13.09 9.32 16.89
C ALA A 246 -12.61 10.34 17.94
N ALA A 247 -11.77 11.29 17.55
CA ALA A 247 -11.36 12.41 18.40
C ALA A 247 -12.43 13.51 18.58
N GLY A 248 -13.62 13.37 17.96
CA GLY A 248 -14.71 14.33 18.07
C GLY A 248 -14.54 15.58 17.22
N VAL A 249 -13.67 15.59 16.21
CA VAL A 249 -13.45 16.74 15.33
C VAL A 249 -14.67 17.02 14.44
N GLY A 250 -15.42 15.97 14.05
CA GLY A 250 -16.59 16.11 13.18
C GLY A 250 -17.24 14.77 12.84
N ILE A 251 -18.13 14.82 11.85
CA ILE A 251 -18.85 13.67 11.29
C ILE A 251 -18.11 13.21 10.04
N ALA A 252 -17.87 11.91 9.93
CA ALA A 252 -17.18 11.28 8.81
C ALA A 252 -18.08 10.31 8.04
N LEU A 253 -17.75 10.04 6.79
CA LEU A 253 -18.27 8.91 6.02
C LEU A 253 -17.35 7.71 6.24
N GLY A 254 -17.72 6.84 7.16
CA GLY A 254 -16.96 5.63 7.48
C GLY A 254 -17.25 4.51 6.50
N ARG A 255 -16.26 3.69 6.20
CA ARG A 255 -16.37 2.53 5.31
C ARG A 255 -16.26 1.23 6.11
N ALA A 256 -17.40 0.56 6.31
CA ALA A 256 -17.40 -0.80 6.86
C ALA A 256 -16.95 -1.80 5.76
N PRO A 257 -16.17 -2.85 6.08
CA PRO A 257 -15.83 -3.29 7.43
C PRO A 257 -14.56 -2.66 8.05
N LEU A 258 -13.92 -1.66 7.43
CA LEU A 258 -12.69 -1.06 7.96
C LEU A 258 -12.90 -0.38 9.32
N ILE A 259 -14.10 0.15 9.58
CA ILE A 259 -14.43 0.85 10.83
C ILE A 259 -15.13 -0.05 11.87
N ASP A 260 -15.30 -1.34 11.60
CA ASP A 260 -16.14 -2.21 12.44
C ASP A 260 -15.59 -2.37 13.86
N GLU A 261 -14.26 -2.39 14.02
CA GLU A 261 -13.65 -2.40 15.35
C GLU A 261 -13.87 -1.09 16.13
N ASP A 262 -13.90 0.04 15.43
CA ASP A 262 -14.25 1.33 16.05
C ASP A 262 -15.71 1.38 16.48
N LEU A 263 -16.60 0.79 15.68
CA LEU A 263 -18.01 0.67 16.02
C LEU A 263 -18.23 -0.31 17.17
N ALA A 264 -17.60 -1.48 17.14
CA ALA A 264 -17.72 -2.51 18.18
C ALA A 264 -17.16 -2.05 19.53
N SER A 265 -16.04 -1.32 19.51
CA SER A 265 -15.44 -0.73 20.74
C SER A 265 -16.17 0.52 21.24
N GLY A 266 -17.10 1.06 20.48
CA GLY A 266 -17.80 2.29 20.80
C GLY A 266 -16.95 3.56 20.63
N ARG A 267 -15.79 3.50 20.01
CA ARG A 267 -15.00 4.70 19.64
C ARG A 267 -15.71 5.54 18.59
N LEU A 268 -16.43 4.89 17.69
CA LEU A 268 -17.35 5.51 16.75
C LEU A 268 -18.76 5.00 16.96
N VAL A 269 -19.73 5.84 16.63
CA VAL A 269 -21.14 5.47 16.58
C VAL A 269 -21.74 5.87 15.23
N PRO A 270 -22.64 5.05 14.67
CA PRO A 270 -23.30 5.41 13.44
C PRO A 270 -24.35 6.48 13.67
N LEU A 271 -24.47 7.39 12.69
CA LEU A 271 -25.56 8.35 12.58
C LEU A 271 -26.51 7.87 11.50
N MET A 272 -27.82 8.04 11.73
CA MET A 272 -28.84 7.60 10.79
C MET A 272 -28.57 6.15 10.29
N PRO A 273 -28.48 5.14 11.16
CA PRO A 273 -27.98 3.79 10.82
C PRO A 273 -28.81 3.07 9.74
N HIS A 274 -30.04 3.54 9.46
CA HIS A 274 -30.86 3.10 8.36
C HIS A 274 -30.39 3.64 6.99
N LEU A 275 -29.57 4.69 6.96
CA LEU A 275 -28.99 5.25 5.76
C LEU A 275 -27.59 4.62 5.56
N ARG A 276 -27.53 3.60 4.72
CA ARG A 276 -26.29 2.97 4.30
C ARG A 276 -26.20 2.98 2.78
N MET A 277 -25.00 3.17 2.25
CA MET A 277 -24.76 3.10 0.82
C MET A 277 -23.76 2.00 0.50
N PRO A 278 -24.09 1.09 -0.44
CA PRO A 278 -23.08 0.17 -0.96
C PRO A 278 -21.90 0.94 -1.53
N GLY A 279 -20.69 0.51 -1.21
CA GLY A 279 -19.46 1.04 -1.79
C GLY A 279 -19.29 0.51 -3.23
N SER A 280 -18.71 1.35 -4.08
CA SER A 280 -18.32 0.96 -5.44
C SER A 280 -17.02 0.15 -5.46
N TRP A 281 -16.32 0.11 -4.34
CA TRP A 281 -15.01 -0.53 -4.17
C TRP A 281 -15.07 -1.69 -3.17
N GLY A 282 -14.06 -2.54 -3.26
CA GLY A 282 -13.83 -3.64 -2.34
C GLY A 282 -12.37 -4.03 -2.30
N TYR A 283 -12.04 -5.02 -1.53
CA TYR A 283 -10.67 -5.52 -1.40
C TYR A 283 -10.57 -6.95 -1.88
N VAL A 284 -9.45 -7.24 -2.55
CA VAL A 284 -9.03 -8.59 -2.93
C VAL A 284 -7.63 -8.86 -2.39
N MET A 285 -7.33 -10.14 -2.20
CA MET A 285 -6.00 -10.64 -1.95
C MET A 285 -5.44 -11.21 -3.25
N ARG A 286 -4.22 -10.83 -3.61
CA ARG A 286 -3.49 -11.34 -4.77
C ARG A 286 -2.18 -11.97 -4.31
N VAL A 287 -2.02 -13.25 -4.59
CA VAL A 287 -0.80 -14.00 -4.32
C VAL A 287 0.20 -13.82 -5.46
N HIS A 288 1.47 -13.64 -5.15
CA HIS A 288 2.50 -13.51 -6.17
C HIS A 288 2.82 -14.87 -6.82
N ALA A 289 2.58 -14.99 -8.13
CA ALA A 289 2.61 -16.26 -8.88
C ALA A 289 3.96 -17.00 -8.89
N ASN A 290 5.07 -16.32 -8.65
CA ASN A 290 6.43 -16.86 -8.78
C ASN A 290 7.10 -17.18 -7.43
N ARG A 291 6.34 -17.24 -6.34
CA ARG A 291 6.87 -17.56 -5.02
C ARG A 291 6.76 -19.06 -4.70
N PRO A 292 7.78 -19.66 -4.05
CA PRO A 292 7.62 -20.97 -3.48
C PRO A 292 6.48 -20.94 -2.45
N MET A 293 5.42 -21.68 -2.73
CA MET A 293 4.32 -21.86 -1.77
C MET A 293 4.79 -22.85 -0.68
N ASP A 294 5.30 -22.31 0.41
CA ASP A 294 5.33 -23.10 1.64
C ASP A 294 3.96 -23.05 2.35
N ALA A 295 3.79 -23.81 3.40
CA ALA A 295 2.51 -23.90 4.13
C ALA A 295 2.11 -22.59 4.83
N SER A 296 3.02 -21.62 4.97
CA SER A 296 2.79 -20.37 5.71
C SER A 296 1.90 -19.38 4.96
N LEU A 297 2.10 -19.25 3.64
CA LEU A 297 1.29 -18.34 2.83
C LEU A 297 -0.16 -18.79 2.69
N PRO A 298 -0.46 -20.06 2.36
CA PRO A 298 -1.83 -20.58 2.38
C PRO A 298 -2.53 -20.39 3.74
N ALA A 299 -1.83 -20.64 4.85
CA ALA A 299 -2.39 -20.47 6.19
C ALA A 299 -2.79 -19.00 6.46
N LEU A 300 -1.95 -18.03 6.08
CA LEU A 300 -2.28 -16.62 6.19
C LEU A 300 -3.47 -16.24 5.31
N VAL A 301 -3.49 -16.70 4.05
CA VAL A 301 -4.57 -16.40 3.09
C VAL A 301 -5.90 -16.96 3.60
N GLU A 302 -5.93 -18.20 4.07
CA GLU A 302 -7.13 -18.85 4.61
C GLU A 302 -7.64 -18.12 5.85
N PHE A 303 -6.76 -17.84 6.82
CA PHE A 303 -7.08 -17.06 8.01
C PHE A 303 -7.72 -15.71 7.67
N LEU A 304 -7.09 -14.93 6.78
CA LEU A 304 -7.59 -13.61 6.40
C LEU A 304 -8.87 -13.67 5.57
N ALA A 305 -9.05 -14.70 4.73
CA ALA A 305 -10.29 -14.94 4.00
C ALA A 305 -11.45 -15.26 4.93
N GLU A 306 -11.22 -16.01 6.01
CA GLU A 306 -12.23 -16.30 7.04
C GLU A 306 -12.61 -15.03 7.80
N GLU A 307 -11.62 -14.25 8.22
CA GLU A 307 -11.82 -12.94 8.85
C GLU A 307 -12.64 -11.98 7.98
N GLY A 308 -12.38 -11.95 6.67
CA GLY A 308 -13.15 -11.15 5.71
C GLY A 308 -14.60 -11.62 5.53
N ARG A 309 -14.87 -12.93 5.65
CA ARG A 309 -16.23 -13.50 5.55
C ARG A 309 -17.08 -13.32 6.80
N GLY A 310 -16.43 -13.25 7.97
CA GLY A 310 -17.10 -13.11 9.27
C GLY A 310 -17.87 -11.79 9.42
N PHE A 311 -17.57 -10.80 8.60
CA PHE A 311 -18.25 -9.51 8.57
C PHE A 311 -19.27 -9.42 7.44
N ARG A 312 -20.26 -10.29 7.44
CA ARG A 312 -21.52 -9.98 6.76
C ARG A 312 -22.29 -9.05 7.68
N ALA A 313 -22.37 -7.77 7.27
CA ALA A 313 -23.20 -6.79 7.98
C ALA A 313 -24.59 -7.36 8.28
N PRO A 314 -25.11 -7.15 9.52
CA PRO A 314 -26.46 -7.52 9.87
C PRO A 314 -27.51 -6.79 9.03
#